data_621c173ed80c5173dc4484435c5afc01
#
_entry.id   621c173ed80c5173dc4484435c5afc01
#
_cell.length_a   1.000
_cell.length_b   1.000
_cell.length_c   1.000
_cell.angle_alpha   90.00
_cell.angle_beta   90.00
_cell.angle_gamma   90.00
#
_symmetry.space_group_name_H-M   'P 1'
#
loop_
_entity.id
_entity.type
_entity.pdbx_description
1 polymer ?
#
loop_
_entity_poly.entity_id
_entity_poly.type
_entity_poly.pdbx_seq_one_letter_code
_entity_poly.pdbx_strand_id
1 'polypeptide(L)'
;MPNYRRNRVPGGTYFFTVNLRDRSSDLLVAEIEALRGSVRATRARHPFHIDAWVVLPDHVHCIWTLPTGDVGFSVRWQMIKVLFSRSVPRAEQRRASLVRKREAGIWQRRYWEHTIRDDQDYAVHVDYIHFNPVKHGLAAQPADWPFSSFTRSVTLGMYPSDWTGDCRGSAGTAERL
;
A
#
# COMPACT_ATOMS: atom_id res chain seq x y z
N MET A 1 14.30 22.59 -2.65
CA MET A 1 13.66 21.32 -2.24
C MET A 1 12.28 21.64 -1.75
N PRO A 2 11.22 20.99 -2.25
CA PRO A 2 9.89 21.23 -1.73
C PRO A 2 9.86 20.82 -0.26
N ASN A 3 9.42 21.73 0.59
CA ASN A 3 9.33 21.51 2.04
C ASN A 3 8.03 20.74 2.33
N TYR A 4 8.00 19.45 1.91
CA TYR A 4 6.84 18.58 2.12
C TYR A 4 6.69 18.29 3.61
N ARG A 5 5.70 18.89 4.24
CA ARG A 5 5.29 18.57 5.61
C ARG A 5 4.16 17.57 5.57
N ARG A 6 4.34 16.44 6.26
CA ARG A 6 3.29 15.42 6.42
C ARG A 6 2.10 16.01 7.16
N ASN A 7 0.92 15.86 6.56
CA ASN A 7 -0.32 16.20 7.24
C ASN A 7 -0.64 15.12 8.27
N ARG A 8 -0.84 15.50 9.53
CA ARG A 8 -1.13 14.59 10.64
C ARG A 8 -2.44 14.97 11.27
N VAL A 9 -3.49 14.25 10.89
CA VAL A 9 -4.84 14.41 11.43
C VAL A 9 -5.08 13.32 12.47
N PRO A 10 -5.37 13.65 13.74
CA PRO A 10 -5.67 12.65 14.77
C PRO A 10 -6.86 11.78 14.36
N GLY A 11 -6.68 10.45 14.35
CA GLY A 11 -7.71 9.51 13.90
C GLY A 11 -8.01 9.56 12.40
N GLY A 12 -7.16 10.23 11.62
CA GLY A 12 -7.38 10.46 10.19
C GLY A 12 -7.31 9.21 9.35
N THR A 13 -7.94 9.30 8.18
CA THR A 13 -7.87 8.29 7.10
C THR A 13 -6.87 8.75 6.05
N TYR A 14 -5.99 7.85 5.63
CA TYR A 14 -4.90 8.16 4.71
C TYR A 14 -4.81 7.12 3.60
N PHE A 15 -4.59 7.58 2.38
CA PHE A 15 -4.13 6.75 1.28
C PHE A 15 -2.60 6.76 1.23
N PHE A 16 -2.01 5.60 0.90
CA PHE A 16 -0.56 5.44 0.79
C PHE A 16 -0.16 4.77 -0.52
N THR A 17 0.99 5.20 -1.06
CA THR A 17 1.76 4.46 -2.07
C THR A 17 3.15 4.17 -1.51
N VAL A 18 3.50 2.89 -1.42
CA VAL A 18 4.76 2.45 -0.81
C VAL A 18 5.49 1.50 -1.76
N ASN A 19 6.64 1.93 -2.22
CA ASN A 19 7.37 1.26 -3.30
C ASN A 19 8.58 0.47 -2.80
N LEU A 20 8.87 -0.62 -3.47
CA LEU A 20 10.20 -1.22 -3.45
C LEU A 20 11.20 -0.28 -4.15
N ARG A 21 12.47 -0.43 -3.80
CA ARG A 21 13.55 0.31 -4.43
C ARG A 21 13.78 -0.14 -5.86
N ASP A 22 13.78 -1.45 -6.06
CA ASP A 22 13.83 -2.09 -7.38
C ASP A 22 12.41 -2.22 -7.93
N ARG A 23 12.07 -1.39 -8.90
CA ARG A 23 10.76 -1.35 -9.55
C ARG A 23 10.54 -2.48 -10.55
N SER A 24 11.56 -3.26 -10.86
CA SER A 24 11.47 -4.47 -11.69
C SER A 24 11.25 -5.75 -10.86
N SER A 25 11.23 -5.63 -9.53
CA SER A 25 11.08 -6.75 -8.60
C SER A 25 9.62 -7.18 -8.48
N ASP A 26 9.41 -8.48 -8.30
CA ASP A 26 8.12 -9.10 -7.96
C ASP A 26 8.02 -9.52 -6.48
N LEU A 27 8.96 -9.06 -5.66
CA LEU A 27 9.21 -9.53 -4.30
C LEU A 27 7.97 -9.46 -3.39
N LEU A 28 7.12 -8.43 -3.54
CA LEU A 28 5.95 -8.28 -2.67
C LEU A 28 4.91 -9.36 -2.90
N VAL A 29 4.76 -9.82 -4.12
CA VAL A 29 3.87 -10.92 -4.50
C VAL A 29 4.52 -12.27 -4.20
N ALA A 30 5.81 -12.43 -4.54
CA ALA A 30 6.56 -13.65 -4.23
C ALA A 30 6.60 -13.94 -2.73
N GLU A 31 6.74 -12.91 -1.90
CA GLU A 31 6.83 -13.01 -0.44
C GLU A 31 5.57 -12.46 0.25
N ILE A 32 4.40 -12.69 -0.34
CA ILE A 32 3.13 -12.11 0.14
C ILE A 32 2.80 -12.51 1.60
N GLU A 33 3.12 -13.73 2.01
CA GLU A 33 2.86 -14.19 3.37
C GLU A 33 3.78 -13.51 4.40
N ALA A 34 5.02 -13.21 4.03
CA ALA A 34 5.93 -12.40 4.84
C ALA A 34 5.40 -10.98 5.01
N LEU A 35 4.85 -10.38 3.94
CA LEU A 35 4.22 -9.06 4.00
C LEU A 35 2.96 -9.08 4.89
N ARG A 36 2.08 -10.05 4.69
CA ARG A 36 0.87 -10.22 5.52
C ARG A 36 1.22 -10.44 6.99
N GLY A 37 2.24 -11.24 7.27
CA GLY A 37 2.77 -11.46 8.63
C GLY A 37 3.27 -10.18 9.29
N SER A 38 4.01 -9.36 8.53
CA SER A 38 4.54 -8.07 8.98
C SER A 38 3.42 -7.07 9.29
N VAL A 39 2.37 -7.02 8.46
CA VAL A 39 1.19 -6.19 8.68
C VAL A 39 0.42 -6.66 9.92
N ARG A 40 0.18 -7.96 10.08
CA ARG A 40 -0.51 -8.54 11.26
C ARG A 40 0.24 -8.22 12.56
N ALA A 41 1.56 -8.43 12.58
CA ALA A 41 2.38 -8.14 13.75
C ALA A 41 2.41 -6.64 14.10
N THR A 42 2.41 -5.78 13.09
CA THR A 42 2.34 -4.33 13.28
C THR A 42 0.98 -3.93 13.84
N ARG A 43 -0.12 -4.45 13.29
CA ARG A 43 -1.48 -4.15 13.77
C ARG A 43 -1.73 -4.61 15.21
N ALA A 44 -1.11 -5.71 15.63
CA ALA A 44 -1.21 -6.19 17.01
C ALA A 44 -0.57 -5.22 18.01
N ARG A 45 0.48 -4.48 17.62
CA ARG A 45 1.20 -3.53 18.48
C ARG A 45 0.72 -2.09 18.30
N HIS A 46 0.37 -1.72 17.09
CA HIS A 46 -0.08 -0.39 16.68
C HIS A 46 -1.37 -0.53 15.87
N PRO A 47 -2.54 -0.65 16.51
CA PRO A 47 -3.81 -0.89 15.82
C PRO A 47 -4.12 0.17 14.76
N PHE A 48 -4.68 -0.27 13.64
CA PHE A 48 -5.26 0.58 12.59
C PHE A 48 -6.25 -0.25 11.76
N HIS A 49 -7.22 0.41 11.16
CA HIS A 49 -8.15 -0.22 10.24
C HIS A 49 -7.57 -0.18 8.82
N ILE A 50 -7.70 -1.27 8.08
CA ILE A 50 -7.38 -1.34 6.66
C ILE A 50 -8.69 -1.26 5.90
N ASP A 51 -8.93 -0.11 5.29
CA ASP A 51 -10.15 0.18 4.52
C ASP A 51 -10.09 -0.49 3.16
N ALA A 52 -9.00 -0.25 2.43
CA ALA A 52 -8.70 -0.88 1.14
C ALA A 52 -7.21 -1.18 1.01
N TRP A 53 -6.88 -2.21 0.22
CA TRP A 53 -5.51 -2.67 0.05
C TRP A 53 -5.33 -3.39 -1.29
N VAL A 54 -4.22 -3.11 -1.97
CA VAL A 54 -3.73 -3.89 -3.11
C VAL A 54 -2.21 -4.01 -3.04
N VAL A 55 -1.71 -5.22 -3.25
CA VAL A 55 -0.29 -5.50 -3.39
C VAL A 55 0.00 -5.79 -4.85
N LEU A 56 0.89 -5.01 -5.42
CA LEU A 56 1.44 -5.21 -6.75
C LEU A 56 2.86 -5.76 -6.62
N PRO A 57 3.49 -6.26 -7.67
CA PRO A 57 4.80 -6.92 -7.58
C PRO A 57 5.84 -6.09 -6.82
N ASP A 58 5.87 -4.78 -7.04
CA ASP A 58 6.91 -3.85 -6.60
C ASP A 58 6.41 -2.70 -5.72
N HIS A 59 5.10 -2.61 -5.48
CA HIS A 59 4.51 -1.57 -4.63
C HIS A 59 3.16 -1.95 -4.03
N VAL A 60 2.74 -1.14 -3.06
CA VAL A 60 1.47 -1.30 -2.35
C VAL A 60 0.70 0.01 -2.42
N HIS A 61 -0.59 -0.06 -2.70
CA HIS A 61 -1.54 1.01 -2.42
C HIS A 61 -2.49 0.57 -1.31
N CYS A 62 -2.80 1.46 -0.38
CA CYS A 62 -3.77 1.16 0.66
C CYS A 62 -4.40 2.42 1.26
N ILE A 63 -5.57 2.24 1.87
CA ILE A 63 -6.20 3.22 2.75
C ILE A 63 -6.23 2.65 4.15
N TRP A 64 -5.80 3.46 5.12
CA TRP A 64 -5.85 3.18 6.55
C TRP A 64 -6.58 4.27 7.31
N THR A 65 -7.40 3.85 8.27
CA THR A 65 -7.96 4.72 9.29
C THR A 65 -7.26 4.45 10.62
N LEU A 66 -6.74 5.51 11.22
CA LEU A 66 -6.06 5.44 12.51
C LEU A 66 -7.07 5.47 13.68
N PRO A 67 -6.73 4.91 14.85
CA PRO A 67 -7.53 5.07 16.05
C PRO A 67 -7.70 6.55 16.44
N THR A 68 -8.80 6.86 17.09
CA THR A 68 -9.10 8.22 17.59
C THR A 68 -7.91 8.81 18.35
N GLY A 69 -7.49 10.00 17.98
CA GLY A 69 -6.36 10.71 18.59
C GLY A 69 -4.97 10.29 18.10
N ASP A 70 -4.84 9.18 17.35
CA ASP A 70 -3.55 8.69 16.85
C ASP A 70 -3.14 9.41 15.55
N VAL A 71 -1.85 9.69 15.41
CA VAL A 71 -1.21 10.31 14.22
C VAL A 71 -0.03 9.47 13.70
N GLY A 72 0.17 8.28 14.23
CA GLY A 72 1.40 7.49 14.13
C GLY A 72 1.51 6.58 12.90
N PHE A 73 0.98 6.95 11.73
CA PHE A 73 1.11 6.10 10.53
C PHE A 73 2.57 5.82 10.13
N SER A 74 3.49 6.77 10.41
CA SER A 74 4.90 6.61 10.07
C SER A 74 5.58 5.47 10.85
N VAL A 75 5.25 5.30 12.12
CA VAL A 75 5.77 4.20 12.96
C VAL A 75 5.29 2.85 12.42
N ARG A 76 4.05 2.77 11.99
CA ARG A 76 3.46 1.56 11.39
C ARG A 76 4.18 1.16 10.10
N TRP A 77 4.39 2.12 9.18
CA TRP A 77 5.14 1.84 7.96
C TRP A 77 6.59 1.44 8.24
N GLN A 78 7.25 2.11 9.18
CA GLN A 78 8.61 1.74 9.58
C GLN A 78 8.65 0.30 10.09
N MET A 79 7.72 -0.08 10.95
CA MET A 79 7.67 -1.42 11.52
C MET A 79 7.38 -2.49 10.45
N ILE A 80 6.39 -2.28 9.57
CA ILE A 80 6.08 -3.20 8.46
C ILE A 80 7.32 -3.39 7.58
N LYS A 81 7.97 -2.30 7.15
CA LYS A 81 9.17 -2.35 6.31
C LYS A 81 10.30 -3.13 6.96
N VAL A 82 10.54 -2.92 8.26
CA VAL A 82 11.60 -3.62 9.00
C VAL A 82 11.28 -5.10 9.14
N LEU A 83 10.05 -5.45 9.55
CA LEU A 83 9.65 -6.85 9.74
C LEU A 83 9.69 -7.61 8.43
N PHE A 84 9.15 -7.05 7.34
CA PHE A 84 9.22 -7.65 6.02
C PHE A 84 10.67 -7.85 5.57
N SER A 85 11.51 -6.83 5.66
CA SER A 85 12.91 -6.92 5.25
C SER A 85 13.70 -7.99 6.02
N ARG A 86 13.31 -8.28 7.27
CA ARG A 86 13.91 -9.35 8.07
C ARG A 86 13.39 -10.74 7.71
N SER A 87 12.19 -10.83 7.17
CA SER A 87 11.52 -12.09 6.85
C SER A 87 11.87 -12.63 5.46
N VAL A 88 12.34 -11.76 4.55
CA VAL A 88 12.70 -12.18 3.19
C VAL A 88 14.07 -12.86 3.12
N PRO A 89 14.31 -13.75 2.13
CA PRO A 89 15.56 -14.46 1.98
C PRO A 89 16.79 -13.55 1.87
N ARG A 90 17.93 -13.99 2.41
CA ARG A 90 19.18 -13.20 2.39
C ARG A 90 19.69 -12.85 0.98
N ALA A 91 19.37 -13.67 -0.02
CA ALA A 91 19.72 -13.39 -1.42
C ALA A 91 19.07 -12.12 -1.91
N GLU A 92 17.79 -11.89 -1.60
CA GLU A 92 17.05 -10.67 -1.93
C GLU A 92 17.54 -9.47 -1.13
N GLN A 93 17.88 -9.67 0.14
CA GLN A 93 18.53 -8.63 0.96
C GLN A 93 19.88 -8.19 0.38
N ARG A 94 20.67 -9.12 -0.17
CA ARG A 94 21.98 -8.81 -0.80
C ARG A 94 21.84 -8.05 -2.11
N ARG A 95 20.85 -8.39 -2.95
CA ARG A 95 20.56 -7.60 -4.17
C ARG A 95 20.23 -6.14 -3.83
N ALA A 96 19.48 -5.93 -2.76
CA ALA A 96 19.20 -4.60 -2.24
C ALA A 96 20.42 -3.91 -1.60
N SER A 97 21.36 -4.67 -1.01
CA SER A 97 22.55 -4.15 -0.31
C SER A 97 23.71 -3.77 -1.23
N LEU A 98 23.72 -4.21 -2.49
CA LEU A 98 24.76 -3.85 -3.48
C LEU A 98 24.70 -2.38 -3.90
N VAL A 99 23.69 -1.64 -3.49
CA VAL A 99 23.55 -0.22 -3.77
C VAL A 99 23.87 0.61 -2.52
N ARG A 100 25.16 0.95 -2.35
CA ARG A 100 25.78 1.90 -1.41
C ARG A 100 25.50 1.74 0.11
N LYS A 101 26.59 1.67 0.86
CA LYS A 101 26.83 1.45 2.30
C LYS A 101 26.00 2.21 3.36
N ARG A 102 24.94 2.93 3.03
CA ARG A 102 24.07 3.63 3.99
C ARG A 102 22.56 3.45 3.78
N GLU A 103 22.12 2.75 2.75
CA GLU A 103 20.71 2.54 2.42
C GLU A 103 20.46 1.10 1.97
N ALA A 104 20.83 0.15 2.80
CA ALA A 104 20.53 -1.27 2.63
C ALA A 104 19.03 -1.51 2.87
N GLY A 105 18.17 -1.11 1.92
CA GLY A 105 16.74 -1.28 2.07
C GLY A 105 16.11 -1.85 0.82
N ILE A 106 15.30 -2.89 0.99
CA ILE A 106 14.39 -3.42 -0.02
C ILE A 106 13.42 -2.32 -0.47
N TRP A 107 13.05 -1.42 0.44
CA TRP A 107 12.08 -0.37 0.25
C TRP A 107 12.71 0.96 -0.15
N GLN A 108 11.96 1.77 -0.92
CA GLN A 108 12.26 3.19 -1.01
C GLN A 108 12.16 3.84 0.38
N ARG A 109 13.04 4.80 0.65
CA ARG A 109 13.07 5.50 1.95
C ARG A 109 11.78 6.27 2.20
N ARG A 110 11.31 6.97 1.18
CA ARG A 110 10.07 7.75 1.23
C ARG A 110 8.90 6.92 0.70
N TYR A 111 7.71 7.29 1.09
CA TYR A 111 6.44 6.83 0.54
C TYR A 111 5.54 8.05 0.39
N TRP A 112 4.56 7.94 -0.48
CA TRP A 112 3.57 8.99 -0.66
C TRP A 112 2.38 8.73 0.27
N GLU A 113 1.86 9.82 0.88
CA GLU A 113 0.62 9.78 1.66
C GLU A 113 -0.30 10.93 1.23
N HIS A 114 -1.58 10.65 1.22
CA HIS A 114 -2.65 11.61 1.01
C HIS A 114 -3.67 11.46 2.12
N THR A 115 -4.03 12.57 2.78
CA THR A 115 -5.10 12.59 3.78
C THR A 115 -6.44 12.60 3.05
N ILE A 116 -7.26 11.59 3.30
CA ILE A 116 -8.63 11.53 2.76
C ILE A 116 -9.46 12.64 3.41
N ARG A 117 -10.14 13.44 2.59
CA ARG A 117 -10.80 14.67 3.01
C ARG A 117 -12.31 14.51 3.19
N ASP A 118 -12.92 13.68 2.36
CA ASP A 118 -14.36 13.46 2.30
C ASP A 118 -14.71 12.12 1.64
N ASP A 119 -15.98 11.79 1.59
CA ASP A 119 -16.47 10.51 1.04
C ASP A 119 -16.18 10.36 -0.45
N GLN A 120 -16.18 11.45 -1.21
CA GLN A 120 -15.86 11.42 -2.64
C GLN A 120 -14.37 11.13 -2.85
N ASP A 121 -13.50 11.79 -2.10
CA ASP A 121 -12.05 11.54 -2.10
C ASP A 121 -11.74 10.09 -1.68
N TYR A 122 -12.46 9.58 -0.67
CA TYR A 122 -12.40 8.18 -0.25
C TYR A 122 -12.78 7.21 -1.39
N ALA A 123 -13.95 7.42 -2.00
CA ALA A 123 -14.45 6.54 -3.07
C ALA A 123 -13.50 6.49 -4.26
N VAL A 124 -12.99 7.64 -4.72
CA VAL A 124 -12.03 7.72 -5.83
C VAL A 124 -10.75 6.92 -5.53
N HIS A 125 -10.24 6.98 -4.30
CA HIS A 125 -9.03 6.26 -3.93
C HIS A 125 -9.27 4.75 -3.72
N VAL A 126 -10.45 4.35 -3.23
CA VAL A 126 -10.83 2.92 -3.15
C VAL A 126 -10.95 2.33 -4.56
N ASP A 127 -11.64 3.01 -5.47
CA ASP A 127 -11.77 2.62 -6.88
C ASP A 127 -10.38 2.48 -7.53
N TYR A 128 -9.52 3.47 -7.32
CA TYR A 128 -8.13 3.43 -7.79
C TYR A 128 -7.36 2.21 -7.29
N ILE A 129 -7.48 1.88 -5.99
CA ILE A 129 -6.83 0.71 -5.38
C ILE A 129 -7.32 -0.57 -6.05
N HIS A 130 -8.63 -0.73 -6.21
CA HIS A 130 -9.21 -1.96 -6.75
C HIS A 130 -8.94 -2.13 -8.24
N PHE A 131 -8.92 -1.04 -9.01
CA PHE A 131 -8.65 -1.08 -10.45
C PHE A 131 -7.16 -1.17 -10.78
N ASN A 132 -6.28 -0.93 -9.85
CA ASN A 132 -4.84 -0.82 -10.07
C ASN A 132 -4.21 -2.04 -10.77
N PRO A 133 -4.54 -3.32 -10.44
CA PRO A 133 -4.02 -4.49 -11.15
C PRO A 133 -4.38 -4.49 -12.64
N VAL A 134 -5.58 -4.06 -13.00
CA VAL A 134 -6.02 -3.96 -14.40
C VAL A 134 -5.27 -2.85 -15.12
N LYS A 135 -5.13 -1.69 -14.47
CA LYS A 135 -4.35 -0.56 -14.98
C LYS A 135 -2.90 -0.95 -15.32
N HIS A 136 -2.29 -1.82 -14.52
CA HIS A 136 -0.93 -2.32 -14.75
C HIS A 136 -0.85 -3.56 -15.65
N GLY A 137 -1.98 -4.01 -16.21
CA GLY A 137 -2.03 -5.20 -17.09
C GLY A 137 -1.73 -6.52 -16.38
N LEU A 138 -1.87 -6.56 -15.05
CA LEU A 138 -1.62 -7.75 -14.22
C LEU A 138 -2.85 -8.65 -14.10
N ALA A 139 -4.03 -8.13 -14.39
CA ALA A 139 -5.32 -8.85 -14.37
C ALA A 139 -6.25 -8.29 -15.44
N ALA A 140 -7.18 -9.12 -15.93
CA ALA A 140 -8.19 -8.68 -16.89
C ALA A 140 -9.31 -7.88 -16.23
N GLN A 141 -9.63 -8.21 -14.98
CA GLN A 141 -10.62 -7.52 -14.14
C GLN A 141 -10.16 -7.52 -12.67
N PRO A 142 -10.65 -6.61 -11.81
CA PRO A 142 -10.24 -6.51 -10.41
C PRO A 142 -10.42 -7.80 -9.61
N ALA A 143 -11.45 -8.59 -9.92
CA ALA A 143 -11.74 -9.86 -9.24
C ALA A 143 -10.66 -10.94 -9.48
N ASP A 144 -9.89 -10.85 -10.57
CA ASP A 144 -8.86 -11.84 -10.93
C ASP A 144 -7.57 -11.64 -10.13
N TRP A 145 -7.43 -10.52 -9.39
CA TRP A 145 -6.21 -10.23 -8.63
C TRP A 145 -6.33 -10.64 -7.16
N PRO A 146 -5.65 -11.73 -6.73
CA PRO A 146 -5.85 -12.30 -5.39
C PRO A 146 -5.22 -11.48 -4.25
N PHE A 147 -4.36 -10.51 -4.58
CA PHE A 147 -3.63 -9.69 -3.60
C PHE A 147 -4.29 -8.31 -3.39
N SER A 148 -5.63 -8.29 -3.47
CA SER A 148 -6.47 -7.10 -3.29
C SER A 148 -7.55 -7.33 -2.25
N SER A 149 -8.01 -6.24 -1.64
CA SER A 149 -9.22 -6.25 -0.79
C SER A 149 -10.52 -6.25 -1.59
N PHE A 150 -10.48 -6.29 -2.93
CA PHE A 150 -11.65 -6.22 -3.80
C PHE A 150 -12.69 -7.30 -3.47
N THR A 151 -12.25 -8.57 -3.36
CA THR A 151 -13.15 -9.69 -3.01
C THR A 151 -13.89 -9.46 -1.67
N ARG A 152 -13.20 -8.91 -0.67
CA ARG A 152 -13.85 -8.52 0.60
C ARG A 152 -14.90 -7.43 0.38
N SER A 153 -14.61 -6.45 -0.45
CA SER A 153 -15.52 -5.34 -0.76
C SER A 153 -16.76 -5.83 -1.52
N VAL A 154 -16.61 -6.83 -2.41
CA VAL A 154 -17.73 -7.51 -3.07
C VAL A 154 -18.59 -8.27 -2.04
N THR A 155 -17.96 -9.03 -1.13
CA THR A 155 -18.67 -9.77 -0.08
C THR A 155 -19.47 -8.84 0.83
N LEU A 156 -18.97 -7.63 1.08
CA LEU A 156 -19.66 -6.59 1.85
C LEU A 156 -20.73 -5.83 1.06
N GLY A 157 -20.94 -6.17 -0.21
CA GLY A 157 -21.93 -5.51 -1.08
C GLY A 157 -21.53 -4.10 -1.53
N MET A 158 -20.27 -3.73 -1.38
CA MET A 158 -19.76 -2.40 -1.79
C MET A 158 -19.51 -2.32 -3.31
N TYR A 159 -19.23 -3.47 -3.95
CA TYR A 159 -18.99 -3.60 -5.38
C TYR A 159 -19.73 -4.80 -5.95
N PRO A 160 -20.23 -4.74 -7.20
CA PRO A 160 -20.63 -5.92 -7.91
C PRO A 160 -19.40 -6.76 -8.27
N SER A 161 -19.56 -8.09 -8.38
CA SER A 161 -18.44 -9.00 -8.65
C SER A 161 -17.82 -8.82 -10.04
N ASP A 162 -18.59 -8.29 -10.97
CA ASP A 162 -18.21 -8.00 -12.37
C ASP A 162 -17.82 -6.52 -12.59
N TRP A 163 -17.55 -5.78 -11.52
CA TRP A 163 -17.11 -4.39 -11.63
C TRP A 163 -15.79 -4.29 -12.41
N THR A 164 -15.80 -3.53 -13.50
CA THR A 164 -14.65 -3.39 -14.43
C THR A 164 -13.95 -2.04 -14.33
N GLY A 165 -14.39 -1.19 -13.40
CA GLY A 165 -13.77 0.11 -13.16
C GLY A 165 -14.32 1.23 -14.04
N ASP A 166 -15.33 1.93 -13.59
CA ASP A 166 -15.63 3.28 -14.08
C ASP A 166 -14.75 4.27 -13.35
N CYS A 167 -13.46 4.36 -13.71
CA CYS A 167 -12.54 5.33 -13.12
C CYS A 167 -12.92 6.75 -13.56
N ARG A 168 -14.01 7.28 -13.03
CA ARG A 168 -14.37 8.69 -13.13
C ARG A 168 -13.55 9.51 -12.14
N GLY A 169 -12.26 9.65 -12.42
CA GLY A 169 -11.39 10.50 -11.61
C GLY A 169 -9.99 9.93 -11.54
N SER A 170 -9.10 10.43 -12.37
CA SER A 170 -7.68 10.07 -12.28
C SER A 170 -7.12 10.56 -10.96
N ALA A 171 -6.78 9.64 -10.06
CA ALA A 171 -5.82 9.89 -8.99
C ALA A 171 -4.41 10.10 -9.63
N GLY A 172 -4.35 11.02 -10.60
CA GLY A 172 -3.24 11.19 -11.55
C GLY A 172 -1.92 11.70 -10.96
N THR A 173 -1.79 11.70 -9.62
CA THR A 173 -0.58 12.20 -8.95
C THR A 173 0.15 11.13 -8.13
N ALA A 174 -0.46 9.98 -7.89
CA ALA A 174 0.07 8.95 -6.99
C ALA A 174 1.25 8.13 -7.54
N GLU A 175 1.52 8.21 -8.84
CA GLU A 175 2.55 7.37 -9.50
C GLU A 175 3.86 8.08 -9.86
N ARG A 176 3.99 9.39 -9.58
CA ARG A 176 5.18 10.18 -9.95
C ARG A 176 6.19 10.33 -8.81
N LEU A 177 6.56 9.24 -8.15
CA LEU A 177 7.71 9.24 -7.23
C LEU A 177 8.63 8.06 -7.54
#